data_03395c34ef0ee853d540be718c2643b3
#
_entry.id   03395c34ef0ee853d540be718c2643b3
#
_cell.length_a   1.000
_cell.length_b   1.000
_cell.length_c   1.000
_cell.angle_alpha   90.00
_cell.angle_beta   90.00
_cell.angle_gamma   90.00
#
_symmetry.space_group_name_H-M   'P 1'
#
loop_
_entity.id
_entity.type
_entity.pdbx_description
1 polymer ?
#
loop_
_entity_poly.entity_id
_entity_poly.type
_entity_poly.pdbx_seq_one_letter_code
_entity_poly.pdbx_strand_id
1 'polypeptide(L)'
;MKKLLALLFALVLTATAAFALAEDASPIAIKALILPKFESGEMAGDFPGEAQYYYEAYCQGGDEYEVKGGFADNKLYVKDGVALYVTGMGKVNTALSLNAVLTDERFDFSDAYIFSTGCAGSAYEYGVMGDVFVITAAVDYDLGHHADVRELPEGSVTTWFHDSGYDSSSYKIFNQDLMEKVYDLVKDVEIST
;
A
#
# COMPACT_ATOMS: atom_id res chain seq x y z
N MET A 1 -12.45 -56.22 -14.60
CA MET A 1 -13.26 -55.04 -14.93
C MET A 1 -14.01 -54.49 -13.70
N LYS A 2 -14.82 -55.25 -12.97
CA LYS A 2 -15.60 -54.73 -11.81
C LYS A 2 -14.73 -54.13 -10.67
N LYS A 3 -13.58 -54.72 -10.34
CA LYS A 3 -12.65 -54.21 -9.31
C LYS A 3 -11.94 -52.92 -9.74
N LEU A 4 -11.63 -52.73 -11.02
CA LEU A 4 -11.02 -51.53 -11.57
C LEU A 4 -12.02 -50.36 -11.57
N LEU A 5 -13.31 -50.63 -11.88
CA LEU A 5 -14.39 -49.66 -11.85
C LEU A 5 -14.67 -49.17 -10.42
N ALA A 6 -14.65 -50.08 -9.43
CA ALA A 6 -14.81 -49.73 -8.03
C ALA A 6 -13.65 -48.85 -7.49
N LEU A 7 -12.41 -49.11 -7.94
CA LEU A 7 -11.26 -48.35 -7.57
C LEU A 7 -11.31 -46.91 -8.18
N LEU A 8 -11.74 -46.80 -9.44
CA LEU A 8 -11.94 -45.48 -10.10
C LEU A 8 -13.05 -44.68 -9.41
N PHE A 9 -14.14 -45.33 -9.02
CA PHE A 9 -15.27 -44.70 -8.34
C PHE A 9 -14.86 -44.21 -6.94
N ALA A 10 -14.06 -45.01 -6.20
CA ALA A 10 -13.51 -44.60 -4.91
C ALA A 10 -12.56 -43.43 -5.04
N LEU A 11 -11.71 -43.41 -6.10
CA LEU A 11 -10.76 -42.31 -6.35
C LEU A 11 -11.49 -41.01 -6.72
N VAL A 12 -12.57 -41.09 -7.50
CA VAL A 12 -13.40 -39.92 -7.86
C VAL A 12 -14.17 -39.42 -6.63
N LEU A 13 -14.68 -40.29 -5.78
CA LEU A 13 -15.35 -39.92 -4.54
C LEU A 13 -14.41 -39.27 -3.51
N THR A 14 -13.18 -39.75 -3.40
CA THR A 14 -12.18 -39.13 -2.52
C THR A 14 -11.70 -37.80 -3.08
N ALA A 15 -11.56 -37.64 -4.40
CA ALA A 15 -11.22 -36.36 -5.04
C ALA A 15 -12.35 -35.33 -4.88
N THR A 16 -13.62 -35.72 -5.07
CA THR A 16 -14.77 -34.82 -4.84
C THR A 16 -14.96 -34.46 -3.37
N ALA A 17 -14.69 -35.38 -2.44
CA ALA A 17 -14.72 -35.07 -1.01
C ALA A 17 -13.58 -34.14 -0.58
N ALA A 18 -12.40 -34.24 -1.20
CA ALA A 18 -11.29 -33.32 -0.97
C ALA A 18 -11.57 -31.91 -1.51
N PHE A 19 -12.32 -31.78 -2.61
CA PHE A 19 -12.79 -30.49 -3.13
C PHE A 19 -13.92 -29.89 -2.29
N ALA A 20 -14.77 -30.70 -1.66
CA ALA A 20 -15.86 -30.23 -0.82
C ALA A 20 -15.43 -29.85 0.61
N LEU A 21 -14.19 -30.16 1.00
CA LEU A 21 -13.60 -29.78 2.28
C LEU A 21 -12.66 -28.55 2.17
N ALA A 22 -12.54 -27.93 0.99
CA ALA A 22 -12.10 -26.56 0.91
C ALA A 22 -13.25 -25.72 1.49
N GLU A 23 -13.28 -25.54 2.82
CA GLU A 23 -14.11 -24.55 3.46
C GLU A 23 -13.88 -23.22 2.71
N ASP A 24 -14.93 -22.63 2.16
CA ASP A 24 -14.96 -21.23 1.75
C ASP A 24 -14.76 -20.40 3.02
N ALA A 25 -13.53 -20.28 3.46
CA ALA A 25 -13.18 -19.36 4.54
C ALA A 25 -13.55 -17.97 4.05
N SER A 26 -14.48 -17.32 4.74
CA SER A 26 -14.82 -15.93 4.42
C SER A 26 -13.55 -15.08 4.40
N PRO A 27 -13.39 -14.16 3.44
CA PRO A 27 -12.23 -13.29 3.39
C PRO A 27 -11.99 -12.59 4.73
N ILE A 28 -10.74 -12.41 5.09
CA ILE A 28 -10.33 -11.70 6.30
C ILE A 28 -10.62 -10.22 6.09
N ALA A 29 -11.53 -9.65 6.89
CA ALA A 29 -11.88 -8.24 6.80
C ALA A 29 -10.73 -7.35 7.32
N ILE A 30 -10.24 -6.47 6.46
CA ILE A 30 -9.19 -5.50 6.78
C ILE A 30 -9.84 -4.12 6.97
N LYS A 31 -9.53 -3.47 8.09
CA LYS A 31 -10.01 -2.12 8.43
C LYS A 31 -9.00 -1.03 8.12
N ALA A 32 -7.72 -1.37 8.18
CA ALA A 32 -6.64 -0.46 7.86
C ALA A 32 -5.51 -1.20 7.14
N LEU A 33 -5.02 -0.63 6.03
CA LEU A 33 -3.87 -1.12 5.28
C LEU A 33 -2.78 -0.05 5.33
N ILE A 34 -1.63 -0.37 5.91
CA ILE A 34 -0.48 0.51 6.08
C ILE A 34 0.55 0.12 5.02
N LEU A 35 1.00 1.10 4.23
CA LEU A 35 1.86 0.94 3.06
C LEU A 35 3.15 1.75 3.18
N PRO A 36 4.12 1.34 4.00
CA PRO A 36 5.48 1.88 3.96
C PRO A 36 6.20 1.45 2.68
N LYS A 37 7.28 2.13 2.31
CA LYS A 37 7.97 1.90 1.05
C LYS A 37 9.19 1.00 1.19
N PHE A 38 9.82 1.00 2.35
CA PHE A 38 10.97 0.13 2.63
C PHE A 38 11.06 -0.22 4.12
N GLU A 39 11.84 -1.25 4.41
CA GLU A 39 12.38 -1.53 5.73
C GLU A 39 13.87 -1.84 5.58
N SER A 40 14.64 -1.55 6.62
CA SER A 40 16.08 -1.78 6.67
C SER A 40 16.35 -2.96 7.63
N GLY A 41 16.70 -4.12 7.08
CA GLY A 41 16.96 -5.31 7.90
C GLY A 41 15.69 -6.07 8.26
N GLU A 42 15.50 -6.33 9.55
CA GLU A 42 14.35 -7.08 10.04
C GLU A 42 13.15 -6.20 10.31
N MET A 43 11.97 -6.79 10.41
CA MET A 43 10.73 -6.03 10.70
C MET A 43 10.66 -5.56 12.17
N ALA A 44 11.54 -6.00 13.04
CA ALA A 44 11.60 -5.59 14.45
C ALA A 44 12.99 -5.81 15.06
N GLY A 45 13.35 -4.96 16.02
CA GLY A 45 14.47 -5.19 16.92
C GLY A 45 15.83 -4.72 16.44
N ASP A 46 15.93 -4.10 15.28
CA ASP A 46 17.16 -3.51 14.76
C ASP A 46 16.99 -1.99 14.45
N PHE A 47 17.77 -1.45 13.53
CA PHE A 47 17.66 -0.03 13.15
C PHE A 47 16.45 0.15 12.20
N PRO A 48 15.43 0.94 12.61
CA PRO A 48 14.17 1.02 11.87
C PRO A 48 14.31 1.76 10.53
N GLY A 49 13.66 1.19 9.50
CA GLY A 49 13.28 1.89 8.30
C GLY A 49 11.92 2.58 8.44
N GLU A 50 11.06 2.46 7.43
CA GLU A 50 9.72 3.06 7.46
C GLU A 50 8.65 2.15 8.08
N ALA A 51 8.85 0.84 8.09
CA ALA A 51 7.82 -0.13 8.46
C ALA A 51 7.86 -0.57 9.91
N GLN A 52 9.05 -0.68 10.50
CA GLN A 52 9.27 -1.33 11.79
C GLN A 52 8.34 -0.82 12.90
N TYR A 53 8.23 0.49 13.11
CA TYR A 53 7.38 1.03 14.17
C TYR A 53 5.90 0.72 13.97
N TYR A 54 5.42 0.68 12.73
CA TYR A 54 4.04 0.27 12.43
C TYR A 54 3.85 -1.22 12.67
N TYR A 55 4.84 -2.03 12.27
CA TYR A 55 4.81 -3.47 12.51
C TYR A 55 4.76 -3.80 14.00
N GLU A 56 5.68 -3.24 14.78
CA GLU A 56 5.76 -3.44 16.22
C GLU A 56 4.48 -2.99 16.94
N ALA A 57 3.91 -1.85 16.53
CA ALA A 57 2.72 -1.30 17.16
C ALA A 57 1.43 -2.05 16.80
N TYR A 58 1.30 -2.53 15.56
CA TYR A 58 0.00 -2.98 15.04
C TYR A 58 -0.02 -4.41 14.50
N CYS A 59 1.10 -4.98 14.09
CA CYS A 59 1.12 -6.27 13.40
C CYS A 59 1.97 -7.34 14.07
N GLN A 60 2.84 -6.98 14.99
CA GLN A 60 3.74 -7.94 15.67
C GLN A 60 2.95 -9.03 16.41
N GLY A 61 3.32 -10.29 16.11
CA GLY A 61 2.65 -11.47 16.65
C GLY A 61 1.30 -11.80 16.01
N GLY A 62 0.95 -11.14 14.90
CA GLY A 62 -0.15 -11.52 14.02
C GLY A 62 0.25 -12.57 12.98
N ASP A 63 -0.60 -12.75 11.99
CA ASP A 63 -0.40 -13.70 10.90
C ASP A 63 0.42 -13.08 9.77
N GLU A 64 1.20 -13.92 9.09
CA GLU A 64 2.00 -13.55 7.92
C GLU A 64 1.50 -14.28 6.68
N TYR A 65 1.24 -13.54 5.61
CA TYR A 65 0.73 -14.08 4.37
C TYR A 65 1.66 -13.73 3.20
N GLU A 66 2.08 -14.74 2.48
CA GLU A 66 2.83 -14.56 1.24
C GLU A 66 1.93 -13.95 0.16
N VAL A 67 2.31 -12.79 -0.42
CA VAL A 67 1.58 -12.12 -1.50
C VAL A 67 2.29 -12.36 -2.82
N LYS A 68 1.62 -13.06 -3.74
CA LYS A 68 2.17 -13.38 -5.05
C LYS A 68 2.02 -12.20 -6.01
N GLY A 69 3.08 -11.88 -6.73
CA GLY A 69 3.06 -10.83 -7.76
C GLY A 69 3.32 -9.41 -7.24
N GLY A 70 3.57 -9.25 -5.94
CA GLY A 70 4.06 -8.01 -5.38
C GLY A 70 5.57 -7.79 -5.61
N PHE A 71 6.10 -6.69 -5.08
CA PHE A 71 7.52 -6.41 -5.13
C PHE A 71 8.26 -7.35 -4.15
N ALA A 72 9.29 -8.03 -4.66
CA ALA A 72 10.30 -8.80 -3.92
C ALA A 72 9.75 -9.60 -2.70
N ASP A 73 9.08 -10.70 -2.93
CA ASP A 73 8.71 -11.73 -1.93
C ASP A 73 8.18 -11.19 -0.58
N ASN A 74 7.60 -10.00 -0.61
CA ASN A 74 7.10 -9.36 0.60
C ASN A 74 5.87 -10.09 1.16
N LYS A 75 5.76 -10.03 2.47
CA LYS A 75 4.65 -10.60 3.23
C LYS A 75 3.65 -9.52 3.61
N LEU A 76 2.37 -9.86 3.61
CA LEU A 76 1.33 -9.09 4.26
C LEU A 76 1.24 -9.55 5.71
N TYR A 77 1.47 -8.64 6.63
CA TYR A 77 1.33 -8.87 8.07
C TYR A 77 -0.05 -8.41 8.50
N VAL A 78 -0.80 -9.29 9.18
CA VAL A 78 -2.20 -9.01 9.56
C VAL A 78 -2.42 -9.31 11.03
N LYS A 79 -3.02 -8.35 11.75
CA LYS A 79 -3.44 -8.53 13.14
C LYS A 79 -4.65 -7.63 13.44
N ASP A 80 -5.69 -8.20 14.02
CA ASP A 80 -6.88 -7.49 14.51
C ASP A 80 -7.55 -6.55 13.46
N GLY A 81 -7.46 -6.93 12.18
CA GLY A 81 -8.01 -6.14 11.06
C GLY A 81 -7.07 -5.03 10.57
N VAL A 82 -5.87 -4.91 11.11
CA VAL A 82 -4.81 -4.04 10.56
C VAL A 82 -3.87 -4.90 9.71
N ALA A 83 -3.59 -4.43 8.51
CA ALA A 83 -2.64 -5.05 7.60
C ALA A 83 -1.48 -4.10 7.30
N LEU A 84 -0.27 -4.63 7.17
CA LEU A 84 0.92 -3.90 6.79
C LEU A 84 1.63 -4.61 5.64
N TYR A 85 1.99 -3.87 4.60
CA TYR A 85 2.73 -4.38 3.45
C TYR A 85 3.78 -3.39 2.98
N VAL A 86 5.04 -3.82 2.89
CA VAL A 86 6.14 -3.00 2.36
C VAL A 86 6.11 -3.02 0.84
N THR A 87 5.74 -1.89 0.21
CA THR A 87 5.42 -1.86 -1.22
C THR A 87 6.63 -1.80 -2.15
N GLY A 88 7.81 -1.49 -1.64
CA GLY A 88 8.96 -1.09 -2.44
C GLY A 88 8.90 0.40 -2.86
N MET A 89 10.06 1.00 -3.04
CA MET A 89 10.18 2.41 -3.41
C MET A 89 9.75 2.65 -4.86
N GLY A 90 9.14 3.80 -5.10
CA GLY A 90 8.74 4.26 -6.41
C GLY A 90 7.32 3.83 -6.83
N LYS A 91 6.75 4.59 -7.77
CA LYS A 91 5.35 4.42 -8.23
C LYS A 91 5.06 3.03 -8.79
N VAL A 92 5.98 2.48 -9.59
CA VAL A 92 5.79 1.19 -10.26
C VAL A 92 5.74 0.06 -9.24
N ASN A 93 6.71 0.01 -8.31
CA ASN A 93 6.75 -1.01 -7.27
C ASN A 93 5.51 -0.92 -6.37
N THR A 94 5.15 0.29 -5.95
CA THR A 94 3.94 0.51 -5.14
C THR A 94 2.68 0.08 -5.89
N ALA A 95 2.54 0.39 -7.18
CA ALA A 95 1.37 0.02 -7.96
C ALA A 95 1.24 -1.50 -8.13
N LEU A 96 2.34 -2.20 -8.44
CA LEU A 96 2.37 -3.66 -8.55
C LEU A 96 2.02 -4.32 -7.21
N SER A 97 2.65 -3.88 -6.15
CA SER A 97 2.45 -4.41 -4.81
C SER A 97 1.02 -4.18 -4.32
N LEU A 98 0.50 -2.97 -4.48
CA LEU A 98 -0.87 -2.65 -4.09
C LEU A 98 -1.90 -3.45 -4.89
N ASN A 99 -1.69 -3.59 -6.20
CA ASN A 99 -2.55 -4.44 -7.03
C ASN A 99 -2.54 -5.89 -6.53
N ALA A 100 -1.36 -6.45 -6.25
CA ALA A 100 -1.24 -7.83 -5.76
C ALA A 100 -1.96 -8.02 -4.42
N VAL A 101 -1.84 -7.07 -3.49
CA VAL A 101 -2.52 -7.12 -2.18
C VAL A 101 -4.03 -6.98 -2.33
N LEU A 102 -4.51 -5.98 -3.08
CA LEU A 102 -5.94 -5.69 -3.20
C LEU A 102 -6.72 -6.73 -4.02
N THR A 103 -6.05 -7.51 -4.87
CA THR A 103 -6.66 -8.58 -5.66
C THR A 103 -6.54 -9.96 -5.01
N ASP A 104 -5.98 -10.05 -3.83
CA ASP A 104 -5.85 -11.30 -3.09
C ASP A 104 -7.19 -11.65 -2.42
N GLU A 105 -7.86 -12.66 -2.94
CA GLU A 105 -9.21 -13.10 -2.52
C GLU A 105 -9.28 -13.57 -1.05
N ARG A 106 -8.13 -13.76 -0.39
CA ARG A 106 -8.08 -14.10 1.04
C ARG A 106 -8.49 -12.94 1.94
N PHE A 107 -8.52 -11.70 1.42
CA PHE A 107 -8.74 -10.48 2.19
C PHE A 107 -9.87 -9.64 1.61
N ASP A 108 -10.62 -9.00 2.49
CA ASP A 108 -11.64 -8.02 2.14
C ASP A 108 -11.20 -6.62 2.59
N PHE A 109 -10.92 -5.75 1.63
CA PHE A 109 -10.50 -4.37 1.83
C PHE A 109 -11.63 -3.35 1.55
N SER A 110 -12.88 -3.79 1.34
CA SER A 110 -13.98 -2.93 0.89
C SER A 110 -14.25 -1.75 1.81
N ASP A 111 -14.01 -1.92 3.12
CA ASP A 111 -14.21 -0.89 4.15
C ASP A 111 -12.86 -0.42 4.77
N ALA A 112 -11.73 -0.69 4.10
CA ALA A 112 -10.42 -0.38 4.66
C ALA A 112 -10.01 1.09 4.43
N TYR A 113 -9.43 1.69 5.45
CA TYR A 113 -8.60 2.88 5.27
C TYR A 113 -7.21 2.49 4.76
N ILE A 114 -6.73 3.17 3.72
CA ILE A 114 -5.40 2.93 3.15
C ILE A 114 -4.48 4.08 3.53
N PHE A 115 -3.41 3.78 4.27
CA PHE A 115 -2.39 4.72 4.71
C PHE A 115 -1.10 4.51 3.93
N SER A 116 -0.82 5.39 2.97
CA SER A 116 0.49 5.44 2.32
C SER A 116 1.42 6.29 3.18
N THR A 117 2.39 5.66 3.81
CA THR A 117 3.31 6.30 4.75
C THR A 117 4.73 6.27 4.20
N GLY A 118 5.63 7.03 4.82
CA GLY A 118 7.06 7.01 4.51
C GLY A 118 7.73 8.35 4.71
N CYS A 119 9.03 8.38 4.46
CA CYS A 119 9.83 9.60 4.50
C CYS A 119 9.55 10.46 3.27
N ALA A 120 9.45 11.76 3.47
CA ALA A 120 9.29 12.74 2.40
C ALA A 120 10.35 13.83 2.48
N GLY A 121 10.76 14.35 1.32
CA GLY A 121 11.53 15.58 1.25
C GLY A 121 10.60 16.79 1.26
N SER A 122 11.05 17.88 1.90
CA SER A 122 10.41 19.19 1.84
C SER A 122 11.40 20.24 1.42
N ALA A 123 10.94 21.27 0.68
CA ALA A 123 11.74 22.47 0.51
C ALA A 123 11.86 23.18 1.85
N TYR A 124 13.03 23.73 2.15
CA TYR A 124 13.34 24.35 3.44
C TYR A 124 12.39 25.49 3.84
N GLU A 125 11.72 26.08 2.85
CA GLU A 125 10.72 27.16 3.04
C GLU A 125 9.41 26.65 3.63
N TYR A 126 9.12 25.34 3.51
CA TYR A 126 7.83 24.73 3.85
C TYR A 126 7.90 23.68 4.96
N GLY A 127 9.10 23.32 5.40
CA GLY A 127 9.24 22.35 6.48
C GLY A 127 10.66 22.17 6.96
N VAL A 128 10.77 21.60 8.13
CA VAL A 128 12.05 21.26 8.77
C VAL A 128 12.09 19.75 9.06
N MET A 129 13.27 19.26 9.41
CA MET A 129 13.43 17.86 9.82
C MET A 129 12.56 17.55 11.05
N GLY A 130 11.79 16.46 10.98
CA GLY A 130 10.86 16.05 12.02
C GLY A 130 9.42 16.47 11.78
N ASP A 131 9.14 17.34 10.81
CA ASP A 131 7.76 17.67 10.48
C ASP A 131 7.02 16.48 9.88
N VAL A 132 5.74 16.36 10.20
CA VAL A 132 4.82 15.37 9.63
C VAL A 132 3.78 16.07 8.78
N PHE A 133 3.65 15.64 7.52
CA PHE A 133 2.72 16.22 6.56
C PHE A 133 1.48 15.32 6.38
N VAL A 134 0.30 15.88 6.57
CA VAL A 134 -0.96 15.27 6.16
C VAL A 134 -1.26 15.73 4.74
N ILE A 135 -1.10 14.83 3.78
CA ILE A 135 -1.15 15.16 2.35
C ILE A 135 -2.61 15.24 1.87
N THR A 136 -3.01 16.38 1.33
CA THR A 136 -4.37 16.63 0.83
C THR A 136 -4.52 16.40 -0.67
N ALA A 137 -3.42 16.42 -1.41
CA ALA A 137 -3.37 16.17 -2.84
C ALA A 137 -2.01 15.60 -3.26
N ALA A 138 -1.98 14.92 -4.39
CA ALA A 138 -0.75 14.43 -5.02
C ALA A 138 -0.74 14.78 -6.51
N VAL A 139 0.45 15.11 -7.01
CA VAL A 139 0.70 15.38 -8.43
C VAL A 139 1.72 14.38 -8.95
N ASP A 140 1.38 13.70 -10.03
CA ASP A 140 2.36 12.89 -10.75
C ASP A 140 3.19 13.78 -11.69
N TYR A 141 4.36 14.16 -11.22
CA TYR A 141 5.23 15.09 -11.93
C TYR A 141 5.84 14.50 -13.20
N ASP A 142 5.82 13.17 -13.37
CA ASP A 142 6.30 12.52 -14.60
C ASP A 142 5.24 12.54 -15.72
N LEU A 143 3.97 12.76 -15.39
CA LEU A 143 2.88 12.91 -16.36
C LEU A 143 2.75 14.36 -16.80
N GLY A 144 3.75 14.89 -17.47
CA GLY A 144 3.75 16.25 -17.96
C GLY A 144 4.89 16.52 -18.93
N HIS A 145 4.93 17.73 -19.43
CA HIS A 145 5.98 18.20 -20.34
C HIS A 145 6.90 19.16 -19.60
N HIS A 146 8.18 18.93 -19.71
CA HIS A 146 9.22 19.82 -19.18
C HIS A 146 9.78 20.64 -20.34
N ALA A 147 9.71 21.95 -20.25
CA ALA A 147 10.31 22.86 -21.23
C ALA A 147 11.65 23.40 -20.72
N ASP A 148 12.61 23.56 -21.63
CA ASP A 148 13.84 24.30 -21.31
C ASP A 148 13.49 25.78 -21.08
N VAL A 149 13.94 26.36 -20.01
CA VAL A 149 13.67 27.76 -19.67
C VAL A 149 14.10 28.73 -20.77
N ARG A 150 15.08 28.36 -21.59
CA ARG A 150 15.58 29.18 -22.75
C ARG A 150 14.60 29.20 -23.91
N GLU A 151 13.67 28.25 -23.97
CA GLU A 151 12.65 28.12 -25.02
C GLU A 151 11.32 28.79 -24.63
N LEU A 152 11.22 29.22 -23.37
CA LEU A 152 10.01 29.84 -22.86
C LEU A 152 10.02 31.36 -23.05
N PRO A 153 8.87 32.00 -23.19
CA PRO A 153 8.75 33.46 -23.18
C PRO A 153 9.37 34.07 -21.92
N GLU A 154 9.93 35.24 -22.06
CA GLU A 154 10.48 35.99 -20.91
C GLU A 154 9.38 36.24 -19.87
N GLY A 155 9.68 35.95 -18.59
CA GLY A 155 8.72 36.05 -17.48
C GLY A 155 7.88 34.82 -17.23
N SER A 156 8.13 33.70 -17.93
CA SER A 156 7.50 32.42 -17.61
C SER A 156 7.81 31.99 -16.19
N VAL A 157 6.78 31.57 -15.45
CA VAL A 157 6.89 31.19 -14.02
C VAL A 157 6.99 29.69 -13.80
N THR A 158 6.81 28.89 -14.86
CA THR A 158 6.89 27.43 -14.77
C THR A 158 7.58 26.85 -16.00
N THR A 159 8.32 25.79 -15.80
CA THR A 159 8.95 24.97 -16.85
C THR A 159 8.24 23.62 -17.00
N TRP A 160 7.21 23.34 -16.18
CA TRP A 160 6.43 22.12 -16.23
C TRP A 160 4.98 22.42 -16.62
N PHE A 161 4.47 21.64 -17.57
CA PHE A 161 3.12 21.76 -18.10
C PHE A 161 2.50 20.36 -18.14
N HIS A 162 1.35 20.16 -17.51
CA HIS A 162 0.59 18.94 -17.71
C HIS A 162 -0.22 19.01 -19.01
N ASP A 163 -0.43 17.87 -19.64
CA ASP A 163 -1.31 17.78 -20.78
C ASP A 163 -2.78 17.83 -20.29
N SER A 164 -3.59 18.70 -20.86
CA SER A 164 -5.01 18.84 -20.53
C SER A 164 -5.82 17.55 -20.71
N GLY A 165 -5.35 16.64 -21.58
CA GLY A 165 -5.92 15.30 -21.74
C GLY A 165 -5.64 14.35 -20.57
N TYR A 166 -4.68 14.66 -19.71
CA TYR A 166 -4.25 13.85 -18.55
C TYR A 166 -4.60 14.48 -17.20
N ASP A 167 -5.33 15.55 -17.14
CA ASP A 167 -5.68 16.30 -15.93
C ASP A 167 -6.13 15.41 -14.77
N SER A 168 -7.03 14.47 -15.05
CA SER A 168 -7.56 13.59 -14.01
C SER A 168 -6.61 12.48 -13.56
N SER A 169 -5.53 12.20 -14.30
CA SER A 169 -4.55 11.17 -13.99
C SER A 169 -3.29 11.71 -13.31
N SER A 170 -2.86 12.93 -13.67
CA SER A 170 -1.66 13.55 -13.11
C SER A 170 -1.88 14.23 -11.76
N TYR A 171 -3.13 14.58 -11.43
CA TYR A 171 -3.48 15.27 -10.20
C TYR A 171 -4.60 14.56 -9.47
N LYS A 172 -4.39 14.22 -8.20
CA LYS A 172 -5.35 13.55 -7.34
C LYS A 172 -5.58 14.35 -6.07
N ILE A 173 -6.83 14.66 -5.80
CA ILE A 173 -7.27 15.26 -4.53
C ILE A 173 -7.79 14.12 -3.66
N PHE A 174 -7.27 14.03 -2.44
CA PHE A 174 -7.75 13.07 -1.46
C PHE A 174 -9.08 13.53 -0.83
N ASN A 175 -9.71 12.66 -0.06
CA ASN A 175 -10.92 13.00 0.67
C ASN A 175 -10.61 14.10 1.70
N GLN A 176 -11.04 15.33 1.44
CA GLN A 176 -10.70 16.50 2.23
C GLN A 176 -11.27 16.41 3.66
N ASP A 177 -12.51 15.92 3.82
CA ASP A 177 -13.14 15.74 5.12
C ASP A 177 -12.37 14.73 5.99
N LEU A 178 -11.82 13.68 5.36
CA LEU A 178 -10.99 12.70 6.05
C LEU A 178 -9.64 13.31 6.43
N MET A 179 -9.01 14.06 5.53
CA MET A 179 -7.71 14.70 5.78
C MET A 179 -7.81 15.76 6.89
N GLU A 180 -8.88 16.53 6.93
CA GLU A 180 -9.14 17.48 8.01
C GLU A 180 -9.29 16.79 9.36
N LYS A 181 -10.05 15.69 9.41
CA LYS A 181 -10.18 14.87 10.63
C LYS A 181 -8.86 14.28 11.09
N VAL A 182 -8.04 13.76 10.15
CA VAL A 182 -6.71 13.24 10.47
C VAL A 182 -5.82 14.34 11.01
N TYR A 183 -5.80 15.50 10.35
CA TYR A 183 -5.03 16.66 10.82
C TYR A 183 -5.46 17.10 12.23
N ASP A 184 -6.75 17.20 12.50
CA ASP A 184 -7.27 17.57 13.81
C ASP A 184 -6.88 16.59 14.93
N LEU A 185 -6.73 15.30 14.59
CA LEU A 185 -6.28 14.28 15.54
C LEU A 185 -4.80 14.38 15.87
N VAL A 186 -3.96 14.88 14.94
CA VAL A 186 -2.50 14.82 15.08
C VAL A 186 -1.82 16.17 15.28
N LYS A 187 -2.49 17.30 15.00
CA LYS A 187 -1.89 18.65 15.02
C LYS A 187 -1.27 19.07 16.35
N ASP A 188 -1.76 18.51 17.46
CA ASP A 188 -1.30 18.83 18.82
C ASP A 188 -0.42 17.71 19.42
N VAL A 189 -0.04 16.69 18.62
CA VAL A 189 0.84 15.61 19.08
C VAL A 189 2.27 16.13 19.11
N GLU A 190 2.87 16.13 20.30
CA GLU A 190 4.29 16.45 20.46
C GLU A 190 5.14 15.29 19.92
N ILE A 191 5.96 15.58 18.93
CA ILE A 191 6.93 14.62 18.38
C ILE A 191 8.24 14.81 19.14
N SER A 192 8.62 13.82 19.96
CA SER A 192 9.94 13.82 20.59
C SER A 192 11.01 13.53 19.56
N THR A 193 11.91 14.46 19.32
CA THR A 193 13.11 14.32 18.50
C THR A 193 14.27 13.76 19.32
#